data_3df66389912d974bc7819d6cdc5f7e48
#
_entry.id   3df66389912d974bc7819d6cdc5f7e48
#
_cell.length_a   1.000
_cell.length_b   1.000
_cell.length_c   1.000
_cell.angle_alpha   90.00
_cell.angle_beta   90.00
_cell.angle_gamma   90.00
#
_symmetry.space_group_name_H-M   'P 1'
#
loop_
_entity.id
_entity.type
_entity.pdbx_description
1 polymer ?
#
loop_
_entity_poly.entity_id
_entity_poly.type
_entity_poly.pdbx_seq_one_letter_code
_entity_poly.pdbx_strand_id
1 'polypeptide(L)'
;MNKLCNLLNLQNEDLLFDKITQSFKEKITKWDYFVNWAKVFSNIEPIEKELNLLNFLVGKENIETEAYNLIKQYPQVIKAFPTLIAVREKSIDILIDTKNFIYKKYSFSKGKLTDEECKELAYFVVNSGIGEILKDKKVKNLVDYATGVEVGLDSNGRKNRGGTLMESLVEEFVSDTCQNLGLQYLPQATAKKIKEHWNLDVIVDKSSRQLDFAINKNGKLFFIECNFYGGGGSKLKSTATEYIEMNRYWNKQGIEFIWITDGAGWKSTLKPLREYFDKADYLLNLELLKNGILKTIIE
;
A
#
# COMPACT_ATOMS: atom_id res chain seq x y z
N MET A 1 21.54 -16.80 -24.60
CA MET A 1 21.18 -17.62 -23.41
C MET A 1 21.16 -16.70 -22.21
N ASN A 2 20.10 -16.74 -21.40
CA ASN A 2 19.88 -15.91 -20.20
C ASN A 2 21.05 -16.10 -19.21
N LYS A 3 21.57 -15.01 -18.60
CA LYS A 3 22.72 -15.09 -17.67
C LYS A 3 22.43 -16.03 -16.49
N LEU A 4 21.18 -16.06 -16.01
CA LEU A 4 20.78 -16.93 -14.93
C LEU A 4 20.87 -18.43 -15.29
N CYS A 5 20.54 -18.80 -16.53
CA CYS A 5 20.73 -20.15 -17.03
C CYS A 5 22.21 -20.58 -16.99
N ASN A 6 23.08 -19.68 -17.43
CA ASN A 6 24.54 -19.95 -17.42
C ASN A 6 25.04 -20.13 -15.99
N LEU A 7 24.63 -19.28 -15.04
CA LEU A 7 25.02 -19.38 -13.62
C LEU A 7 24.53 -20.68 -12.97
N LEU A 8 23.36 -21.18 -13.37
CA LEU A 8 22.80 -22.42 -12.85
C LEU A 8 23.24 -23.67 -13.65
N ASN A 9 24.13 -23.51 -14.65
CA ASN A 9 24.57 -24.60 -15.55
C ASN A 9 23.39 -25.33 -16.21
N LEU A 10 22.30 -24.61 -16.55
CA LEU A 10 21.14 -25.14 -17.23
C LEU A 10 21.27 -24.93 -18.73
N GLN A 11 21.04 -25.98 -19.52
CA GLN A 11 21.13 -25.93 -20.99
C GLN A 11 19.84 -25.47 -21.66
N ASN A 12 18.74 -25.37 -20.89
CA ASN A 12 17.41 -25.06 -21.43
C ASN A 12 16.72 -23.98 -20.59
N GLU A 13 16.44 -22.84 -21.23
CA GLU A 13 15.75 -21.69 -20.64
C GLU A 13 14.30 -22.02 -20.26
N ASP A 14 13.62 -22.90 -21.01
CA ASP A 14 12.25 -23.31 -20.70
C ASP A 14 12.18 -24.07 -19.38
N LEU A 15 13.17 -24.95 -19.12
CA LEU A 15 13.26 -25.66 -17.84
C LEU A 15 13.46 -24.71 -16.66
N LEU A 16 14.24 -23.65 -16.84
CA LEU A 16 14.41 -22.64 -15.79
C LEU A 16 13.11 -21.87 -15.57
N PHE A 17 12.46 -21.41 -16.64
CA PHE A 17 11.20 -20.70 -16.55
C PHE A 17 10.11 -21.54 -15.88
N ASP A 18 10.00 -22.81 -16.25
CA ASP A 18 9.08 -23.76 -15.64
C ASP A 18 9.39 -23.95 -14.15
N LYS A 19 10.66 -24.11 -13.78
CA LYS A 19 11.08 -24.23 -12.38
C LYS A 19 10.68 -22.99 -11.55
N ILE A 20 10.87 -21.78 -12.11
CA ILE A 20 10.47 -20.54 -11.47
C ILE A 20 8.95 -20.51 -11.26
N THR A 21 8.17 -20.77 -12.31
CA THR A 21 6.71 -20.62 -12.29
C THR A 21 6.01 -21.69 -11.49
N GLN A 22 6.53 -22.93 -11.48
CA GLN A 22 5.99 -24.04 -10.68
C GLN A 22 6.27 -23.89 -9.19
N SER A 23 7.30 -23.15 -8.81
CA SER A 23 7.67 -22.95 -7.40
C SER A 23 7.08 -21.67 -6.78
N PHE A 24 6.21 -20.95 -7.49
CA PHE A 24 5.54 -19.76 -6.96
C PHE A 24 4.71 -20.09 -5.70
N LYS A 25 4.85 -19.25 -4.70
CA LYS A 25 4.15 -19.37 -3.43
C LYS A 25 2.69 -18.93 -3.59
N GLU A 26 1.79 -19.69 -2.99
CA GLU A 26 0.36 -19.32 -3.00
C GLU A 26 0.10 -18.07 -2.14
N LYS A 27 0.78 -17.95 -1.01
CA LYS A 27 0.64 -16.84 -0.05
C LYS A 27 1.94 -16.62 0.70
N ILE A 28 2.18 -15.35 1.10
CA ILE A 28 3.29 -14.95 1.99
C ILE A 28 2.76 -14.32 3.28
N THR A 29 1.48 -14.48 3.58
CA THR A 29 0.79 -13.84 4.70
C THR A 29 1.35 -14.30 6.04
N LYS A 30 1.82 -13.37 6.85
CA LYS A 30 2.19 -13.55 8.26
C LYS A 30 1.04 -13.06 9.16
N TRP A 31 1.17 -13.18 10.49
CA TRP A 31 0.14 -12.78 11.45
C TRP A 31 -0.18 -11.28 11.43
N ASP A 32 0.78 -10.43 11.15
CA ASP A 32 0.68 -8.98 11.03
C ASP A 32 -0.02 -8.48 9.75
N TYR A 33 -0.33 -9.40 8.83
CA TYR A 33 -1.10 -9.08 7.63
C TYR A 33 -2.55 -8.68 7.93
N PHE A 34 -3.14 -9.17 9.01
CA PHE A 34 -4.54 -8.96 9.36
C PHE A 34 -4.81 -7.51 9.81
N VAL A 35 -5.63 -7.31 10.80
CA VAL A 35 -5.97 -5.97 11.29
C VAL A 35 -4.85 -5.43 12.17
N ASN A 36 -4.44 -4.19 11.91
CA ASN A 36 -3.55 -3.46 12.82
C ASN A 36 -4.38 -2.84 13.94
N TRP A 37 -4.65 -3.62 14.98
CA TRP A 37 -5.47 -3.19 16.12
C TRP A 37 -4.92 -1.97 16.85
N ALA A 38 -3.61 -1.85 16.98
CA ALA A 38 -2.99 -0.67 17.59
C ALA A 38 -3.33 0.61 16.81
N LYS A 39 -3.29 0.56 15.49
CA LYS A 39 -3.68 1.67 14.61
C LYS A 39 -5.18 1.94 14.67
N VAL A 40 -6.02 0.89 14.67
CA VAL A 40 -7.48 1.04 14.79
C VAL A 40 -7.82 1.78 16.07
N PHE A 41 -7.31 1.34 17.22
CA PHE A 41 -7.60 1.97 18.50
C PHE A 41 -7.02 3.38 18.60
N SER A 42 -5.81 3.63 18.10
CA SER A 42 -5.23 4.99 18.08
C SER A 42 -6.02 6.00 17.25
N ASN A 43 -6.82 5.55 16.28
CA ASN A 43 -7.72 6.41 15.50
C ASN A 43 -9.05 6.67 16.25
N ILE A 44 -9.50 5.76 17.10
CA ILE A 44 -10.76 5.87 17.85
C ILE A 44 -10.57 6.68 19.15
N GLU A 45 -9.51 6.42 19.89
CA GLU A 45 -9.24 7.05 21.19
C GLU A 45 -9.43 8.58 21.20
N PRO A 46 -8.93 9.35 20.20
CA PRO A 46 -9.08 10.81 20.19
C PRO A 46 -10.51 11.32 20.02
N ILE A 47 -11.44 10.48 19.55
CA ILE A 47 -12.84 10.84 19.25
C ILE A 47 -13.85 10.00 20.05
N GLU A 48 -13.39 9.12 20.94
CA GLU A 48 -14.26 8.22 21.71
C GLU A 48 -15.29 8.97 22.54
N LYS A 49 -14.88 10.08 23.17
CA LYS A 49 -15.78 10.95 23.93
C LYS A 49 -16.90 11.53 23.07
N GLU A 50 -16.57 12.01 21.90
CA GLU A 50 -17.49 12.56 20.91
C GLU A 50 -18.46 11.49 20.39
N LEU A 51 -17.99 10.28 20.13
CA LEU A 51 -18.81 9.13 19.75
C LEU A 51 -19.80 8.75 20.88
N ASN A 52 -19.35 8.77 22.14
CA ASN A 52 -20.22 8.51 23.29
C ASN A 52 -21.31 9.59 23.46
N LEU A 53 -20.99 10.87 23.21
CA LEU A 53 -22.00 11.94 23.21
C LEU A 53 -23.02 11.75 22.07
N LEU A 54 -22.56 11.35 20.89
CA LEU A 54 -23.41 11.08 19.72
C LEU A 54 -24.31 9.86 19.91
N ASN A 55 -24.00 8.92 20.80
CA ASN A 55 -24.88 7.81 21.17
C ASN A 55 -26.24 8.30 21.68
N PHE A 56 -26.33 9.53 22.22
CA PHE A 56 -27.60 10.16 22.60
C PHE A 56 -28.61 10.23 21.44
N LEU A 57 -28.14 10.33 20.19
CA LEU A 57 -28.97 10.43 19.00
C LEU A 57 -29.53 9.07 18.56
N VAL A 58 -29.04 7.95 19.09
CA VAL A 58 -29.48 6.61 18.66
C VAL A 58 -30.95 6.40 19.02
N GLY A 59 -31.76 6.13 18.01
CA GLY A 59 -33.20 5.88 18.14
C GLY A 59 -34.05 7.11 18.33
N LYS A 60 -33.53 8.31 18.10
CA LYS A 60 -34.32 9.53 18.05
C LYS A 60 -35.12 9.61 16.76
N GLU A 61 -36.36 10.08 16.82
CA GLU A 61 -37.23 10.22 15.65
C GLU A 61 -36.85 11.46 14.81
N ASN A 62 -36.64 12.61 15.47
CA ASN A 62 -36.32 13.88 14.85
C ASN A 62 -34.81 14.13 14.84
N ILE A 63 -34.06 13.30 14.10
CA ILE A 63 -32.59 13.31 14.09
C ILE A 63 -32.01 14.70 13.80
N GLU A 64 -32.58 15.46 12.85
CA GLU A 64 -32.06 16.78 12.47
C GLU A 64 -32.11 17.76 13.65
N THR A 65 -33.28 17.85 14.31
CA THR A 65 -33.46 18.73 15.47
C THR A 65 -32.58 18.32 16.64
N GLU A 66 -32.53 17.03 16.93
CA GLU A 66 -31.72 16.50 18.04
C GLU A 66 -30.21 16.66 17.77
N ALA A 67 -29.77 16.45 16.51
CA ALA A 67 -28.38 16.69 16.11
C ALA A 67 -28.02 18.18 16.22
N TYR A 68 -28.90 19.08 15.75
CA TYR A 68 -28.69 20.53 15.91
C TYR A 68 -28.51 20.91 17.39
N ASN A 69 -29.38 20.45 18.28
CA ASN A 69 -29.32 20.74 19.69
C ASN A 69 -28.03 20.19 20.33
N LEU A 70 -27.67 18.97 20.00
CA LEU A 70 -26.44 18.31 20.47
C LEU A 70 -25.18 19.04 19.99
N ILE A 71 -25.11 19.39 18.69
CA ILE A 71 -23.99 20.13 18.11
C ILE A 71 -23.85 21.50 18.76
N LYS A 72 -24.95 22.20 18.99
CA LYS A 72 -24.97 23.52 19.63
C LYS A 72 -24.45 23.45 21.07
N GLN A 73 -24.82 22.41 21.81
CA GLN A 73 -24.39 22.18 23.18
C GLN A 73 -22.95 21.68 23.30
N TYR A 74 -22.55 20.79 22.35
CA TYR A 74 -21.26 20.13 22.35
C TYR A 74 -20.62 20.20 20.94
N PRO A 75 -20.10 21.37 20.52
CA PRO A 75 -19.58 21.56 19.14
C PRO A 75 -18.49 20.57 18.74
N GLN A 76 -17.73 20.03 19.70
CA GLN A 76 -16.66 19.07 19.45
C GLN A 76 -17.15 17.74 18.87
N VAL A 77 -18.42 17.37 18.97
CA VAL A 77 -18.95 16.09 18.46
C VAL A 77 -18.76 15.93 16.94
N ILE A 78 -18.65 17.06 16.21
CA ILE A 78 -18.43 17.05 14.77
C ILE A 78 -17.12 16.37 14.36
N LYS A 79 -16.14 16.27 15.26
CA LYS A 79 -14.86 15.59 15.00
C LYS A 79 -15.03 14.10 14.66
N ALA A 80 -16.10 13.49 15.15
CA ALA A 80 -16.39 12.08 14.90
C ALA A 80 -17.12 11.83 13.56
N PHE A 81 -17.71 12.86 12.93
CA PHE A 81 -18.50 12.70 11.69
C PHE A 81 -17.73 12.03 10.54
N PRO A 82 -16.45 12.39 10.24
CA PRO A 82 -15.71 11.73 9.19
C PRO A 82 -15.64 10.22 9.37
N THR A 83 -15.32 9.76 10.58
CA THR A 83 -15.24 8.33 10.88
C THR A 83 -16.59 7.63 10.68
N LEU A 84 -17.70 8.27 11.05
CA LEU A 84 -19.05 7.67 10.87
C LEU A 84 -19.44 7.47 9.40
N ILE A 85 -18.82 8.19 8.47
CA ILE A 85 -19.01 8.03 7.01
C ILE A 85 -17.78 7.41 6.31
N ALA A 86 -16.90 6.77 7.07
CA ALA A 86 -15.72 6.06 6.57
C ALA A 86 -14.71 6.93 5.81
N VAL A 87 -14.53 8.19 6.21
CA VAL A 87 -13.50 9.09 5.67
C VAL A 87 -12.58 9.59 6.79
N ARG A 88 -11.41 10.12 6.43
CA ARG A 88 -10.39 10.63 7.38
C ARG A 88 -10.07 12.11 7.20
N GLU A 89 -10.68 12.75 6.25
CA GLU A 89 -10.51 14.16 5.96
C GLU A 89 -11.17 15.03 7.03
N LYS A 90 -10.48 16.11 7.45
CA LYS A 90 -11.02 17.09 8.40
C LYS A 90 -12.05 18.04 7.78
N SER A 91 -12.20 18.00 6.47
CA SER A 91 -13.23 18.74 5.72
C SER A 91 -13.57 18.00 4.44
N ILE A 92 -14.81 18.15 3.97
CA ILE A 92 -15.33 17.49 2.78
C ILE A 92 -16.05 18.53 1.94
N ASP A 93 -15.81 18.51 0.63
CA ASP A 93 -16.55 19.33 -0.33
C ASP A 93 -17.67 18.48 -0.97
N ILE A 94 -18.91 18.92 -0.78
CA ILE A 94 -20.11 18.26 -1.32
C ILE A 94 -20.63 19.06 -2.51
N LEU A 95 -20.82 18.41 -3.65
CA LEU A 95 -21.46 19.00 -4.82
C LEU A 95 -22.96 19.16 -4.55
N ILE A 96 -23.40 20.40 -4.31
CA ILE A 96 -24.79 20.73 -3.96
C ILE A 96 -25.64 21.15 -5.18
N ASP A 97 -25.00 21.58 -6.25
CA ASP A 97 -25.63 21.88 -7.54
C ASP A 97 -24.82 21.23 -8.67
N THR A 98 -25.39 20.19 -9.26
CA THR A 98 -24.75 19.41 -10.35
C THR A 98 -24.72 20.13 -11.69
N LYS A 99 -25.62 21.12 -11.91
CA LYS A 99 -25.69 21.87 -13.18
C LYS A 99 -24.62 22.98 -13.22
N ASN A 100 -24.45 23.67 -12.09
CA ASN A 100 -23.52 24.79 -11.97
C ASN A 100 -22.21 24.43 -11.30
N PHE A 101 -22.03 23.16 -10.91
CA PHE A 101 -20.83 22.65 -10.19
C PHE A 101 -20.53 23.44 -8.93
N ILE A 102 -21.59 23.77 -8.13
CA ILE A 102 -21.41 24.48 -6.86
C ILE A 102 -21.13 23.48 -5.75
N TYR A 103 -20.04 23.73 -5.04
CA TYR A 103 -19.60 22.91 -3.91
C TYR A 103 -19.84 23.63 -2.58
N LYS A 104 -20.21 22.85 -1.56
CA LYS A 104 -20.29 23.31 -0.18
C LYS A 104 -19.28 22.56 0.66
N LYS A 105 -18.44 23.31 1.37
CA LYS A 105 -17.42 22.76 2.24
C LYS A 105 -17.95 22.59 3.66
N TYR A 106 -17.87 21.36 4.18
CA TYR A 106 -18.12 21.03 5.58
C TYR A 106 -16.80 20.82 6.32
N SER A 107 -16.61 21.49 7.45
CA SER A 107 -15.40 21.38 8.28
C SER A 107 -15.74 20.77 9.64
N PHE A 108 -14.95 19.76 10.03
CA PHE A 108 -15.18 18.98 11.27
C PHE A 108 -14.14 19.27 12.37
N SER A 109 -13.34 20.33 12.21
CA SER A 109 -12.28 20.68 13.16
C SER A 109 -12.50 22.00 13.91
N LYS A 110 -13.61 22.69 13.67
CA LYS A 110 -13.93 23.96 14.33
C LYS A 110 -14.27 23.77 15.80
N GLY A 111 -13.70 24.60 16.67
CA GLY A 111 -14.00 24.57 18.12
C GLY A 111 -15.22 25.41 18.52
N LYS A 112 -15.57 26.43 17.71
CA LYS A 112 -16.77 27.29 17.91
C LYS A 112 -17.57 27.31 16.64
N LEU A 113 -18.89 27.17 16.75
CA LEU A 113 -19.81 27.16 15.63
C LEU A 113 -20.85 28.27 15.81
N THR A 114 -21.23 28.90 14.72
CA THR A 114 -22.39 29.78 14.67
C THR A 114 -23.68 28.96 14.65
N ASP A 115 -24.81 29.59 14.90
CA ASP A 115 -26.12 28.93 14.85
C ASP A 115 -26.40 28.35 13.44
N GLU A 116 -26.03 29.08 12.41
CA GLU A 116 -26.17 28.63 11.02
C GLU A 116 -25.27 27.42 10.72
N GLU A 117 -24.03 27.43 11.15
CA GLU A 117 -23.14 26.27 11.01
C GLU A 117 -23.67 25.03 11.76
N CYS A 118 -24.32 25.21 12.91
CA CYS A 118 -24.95 24.08 13.61
C CYS A 118 -26.10 23.49 12.80
N LYS A 119 -26.94 24.33 12.16
CA LYS A 119 -28.02 23.86 11.26
C LYS A 119 -27.47 23.13 10.07
N GLU A 120 -26.46 23.68 9.43
CA GLU A 120 -25.81 23.06 8.28
C GLU A 120 -25.19 21.70 8.61
N LEU A 121 -24.55 21.57 9.77
CA LEU A 121 -24.00 20.30 10.23
C LEU A 121 -25.08 19.29 10.64
N ALA A 122 -26.22 19.74 11.19
CA ALA A 122 -27.37 18.88 11.43
C ALA A 122 -27.97 18.37 10.11
N TYR A 123 -28.07 19.25 9.09
CA TYR A 123 -28.46 18.87 7.74
C TYR A 123 -27.50 17.87 7.12
N PHE A 124 -26.18 18.06 7.35
CA PHE A 124 -25.16 17.10 6.93
C PHE A 124 -25.38 15.71 7.57
N VAL A 125 -25.68 15.64 8.86
CA VAL A 125 -25.96 14.36 9.56
C VAL A 125 -27.07 13.58 8.87
N VAL A 126 -28.15 14.26 8.46
CA VAL A 126 -29.29 13.62 7.78
C VAL A 126 -28.91 13.16 6.39
N ASN A 127 -28.25 14.02 5.60
CA ASN A 127 -28.02 13.75 4.17
C ASN A 127 -26.77 12.91 3.88
N SER A 128 -25.86 12.78 4.82
CA SER A 128 -24.65 11.94 4.68
C SER A 128 -24.91 10.44 4.95
N GLY A 129 -26.11 10.08 5.40
CA GLY A 129 -26.44 8.71 5.83
C GLY A 129 -26.16 8.43 7.31
N ILE A 130 -25.51 9.35 8.05
CA ILE A 130 -25.34 9.21 9.51
C ILE A 130 -26.71 9.08 10.19
N GLY A 131 -27.71 9.88 9.75
CA GLY A 131 -29.06 9.84 10.28
C GLY A 131 -29.71 8.46 10.19
N GLU A 132 -29.48 7.72 9.11
CA GLU A 132 -30.06 6.39 8.90
C GLU A 132 -29.51 5.35 9.90
N ILE A 133 -28.20 5.37 10.15
CA ILE A 133 -27.60 4.44 11.14
C ILE A 133 -28.08 4.73 12.58
N LEU A 134 -28.41 5.99 12.86
CA LEU A 134 -28.88 6.42 14.19
C LEU A 134 -30.35 6.08 14.40
N LYS A 135 -31.21 6.28 13.38
CA LYS A 135 -32.66 6.14 13.46
C LYS A 135 -33.12 4.69 13.69
N ASP A 136 -32.59 3.76 12.93
CA ASP A 136 -33.06 2.37 12.92
C ASP A 136 -32.66 1.53 14.12
N LYS A 137 -31.89 2.08 15.07
CA LYS A 137 -31.34 1.35 16.25
C LYS A 137 -30.56 0.07 15.90
N LYS A 138 -30.19 -0.10 14.61
CA LYS A 138 -29.33 -1.22 14.17
C LYS A 138 -27.92 -1.07 14.72
N VAL A 139 -27.42 0.17 14.74
CA VAL A 139 -26.21 0.56 15.45
C VAL A 139 -26.59 1.03 16.85
N LYS A 140 -26.12 0.34 17.87
CA LYS A 140 -26.45 0.64 19.27
C LYS A 140 -25.36 1.43 19.98
N ASN A 141 -24.12 1.30 19.54
CA ASN A 141 -22.96 1.97 20.09
C ASN A 141 -22.08 2.48 18.93
N LEU A 142 -21.89 3.78 18.90
CA LEU A 142 -21.09 4.42 17.83
C LEU A 142 -19.58 4.20 18.00
N VAL A 143 -19.10 3.89 19.20
CA VAL A 143 -17.69 3.52 19.42
C VAL A 143 -17.40 2.18 18.73
N ASP A 144 -18.28 1.18 18.95
CA ASP A 144 -18.15 -0.14 18.31
C ASP A 144 -18.32 -0.03 16.79
N TYR A 145 -19.27 0.76 16.33
CA TYR A 145 -19.47 1.02 14.89
C TYR A 145 -18.22 1.67 14.27
N ALA A 146 -17.70 2.74 14.87
CA ALA A 146 -16.51 3.44 14.39
C ALA A 146 -15.27 2.54 14.39
N THR A 147 -15.13 1.68 15.42
CA THR A 147 -14.09 0.65 15.46
C THR A 147 -14.21 -0.30 14.27
N GLY A 148 -15.41 -0.77 13.95
CA GLY A 148 -15.68 -1.59 12.76
C GLY A 148 -15.37 -0.86 11.45
N VAL A 149 -15.69 0.44 11.36
CA VAL A 149 -15.34 1.29 10.20
C VAL A 149 -13.82 1.38 10.04
N GLU A 150 -13.08 1.64 11.11
CA GLU A 150 -11.62 1.70 11.07
C GLU A 150 -10.99 0.36 10.68
N VAL A 151 -11.54 -0.77 11.13
CA VAL A 151 -11.15 -2.11 10.67
C VAL A 151 -11.38 -2.24 9.15
N GLY A 152 -12.52 -1.78 8.65
CA GLY A 152 -12.85 -1.75 7.22
C GLY A 152 -11.87 -0.89 6.42
N LEU A 153 -11.57 0.31 6.89
CA LEU A 153 -10.59 1.22 6.26
C LEU A 153 -9.17 0.65 6.32
N ASP A 154 -8.80 -0.04 7.40
CA ASP A 154 -7.51 -0.71 7.51
C ASP A 154 -7.40 -1.90 6.55
N SER A 155 -8.51 -2.56 6.23
CA SER A 155 -8.52 -3.65 5.25
C SER A 155 -8.07 -3.22 3.85
N ASN A 156 -8.30 -1.97 3.45
CA ASN A 156 -7.78 -1.41 2.21
C ASN A 156 -6.24 -1.31 2.22
N GLY A 157 -5.63 -1.21 3.39
CA GLY A 157 -4.18 -1.27 3.57
C GLY A 157 -3.55 -2.65 3.33
N ARG A 158 -4.34 -3.74 3.23
CA ARG A 158 -3.80 -5.10 3.02
C ARG A 158 -3.04 -5.24 1.70
N LYS A 159 -3.46 -4.54 0.65
CA LYS A 159 -2.72 -4.54 -0.63
C LYS A 159 -1.32 -3.95 -0.46
N ASN A 160 -1.21 -2.86 0.30
CA ASN A 160 0.08 -2.23 0.59
C ASN A 160 0.91 -3.11 1.54
N ARG A 161 0.28 -3.72 2.56
CA ARG A 161 0.96 -4.68 3.44
C ARG A 161 1.51 -5.90 2.70
N GLY A 162 0.80 -6.38 1.65
CA GLY A 162 1.30 -7.46 0.78
C GLY A 162 2.60 -7.08 0.05
N GLY A 163 2.72 -5.84 -0.44
CA GLY A 163 3.94 -5.30 -1.03
C GLY A 163 5.07 -5.18 -0.01
N THR A 164 4.82 -4.50 1.11
CA THR A 164 5.77 -4.35 2.22
C THR A 164 6.22 -5.71 2.79
N LEU A 165 5.34 -6.71 2.84
CA LEU A 165 5.71 -8.04 3.29
C LEU A 165 6.66 -8.74 2.32
N MET A 166 6.46 -8.59 1.00
CA MET A 166 7.40 -9.11 0.01
C MET A 166 8.76 -8.43 0.13
N GLU A 167 8.79 -7.10 0.24
CA GLU A 167 10.01 -6.33 0.46
C GLU A 167 10.74 -6.81 1.73
N SER A 168 10.04 -6.96 2.87
CA SER A 168 10.64 -7.42 4.12
C SER A 168 11.21 -8.85 4.01
N LEU A 169 10.53 -9.75 3.29
CA LEU A 169 11.04 -11.10 3.05
C LEU A 169 12.29 -11.09 2.17
N VAL A 170 12.30 -10.28 1.12
CA VAL A 170 13.45 -10.14 0.22
C VAL A 170 14.62 -9.48 0.93
N GLU A 171 14.35 -8.49 1.82
CA GLU A 171 15.37 -7.82 2.61
C GLU A 171 16.16 -8.78 3.49
N GLU A 172 15.51 -9.80 4.08
CA GLU A 172 16.20 -10.84 4.86
C GLU A 172 17.28 -11.52 3.99
N PHE A 173 16.96 -11.92 2.76
CA PHE A 173 17.93 -12.55 1.84
C PHE A 173 19.00 -11.58 1.32
N VAL A 174 18.63 -10.33 1.06
CA VAL A 174 19.58 -9.27 0.63
C VAL A 174 20.58 -8.99 1.75
N SER A 175 20.10 -8.81 2.98
CA SER A 175 20.92 -8.57 4.16
C SER A 175 21.91 -9.71 4.39
N ASP A 176 21.42 -10.96 4.43
CA ASP A 176 22.25 -12.14 4.62
C ASP A 176 23.31 -12.28 3.51
N THR A 177 22.93 -12.05 2.26
CA THR A 177 23.86 -12.10 1.13
C THR A 177 24.95 -11.03 1.26
N CYS A 178 24.56 -9.79 1.56
CA CYS A 178 25.51 -8.69 1.73
C CYS A 178 26.44 -8.91 2.93
N GLN A 179 25.90 -9.39 4.04
CA GLN A 179 26.72 -9.73 5.22
C GLN A 179 27.75 -10.81 4.89
N ASN A 180 27.34 -11.88 4.20
CA ASN A 180 28.23 -12.98 3.82
C ASN A 180 29.33 -12.57 2.84
N LEU A 181 29.07 -11.57 1.99
CA LEU A 181 30.01 -11.06 0.98
C LEU A 181 30.78 -9.81 1.45
N GLY A 182 30.52 -9.30 2.65
CA GLY A 182 31.12 -8.04 3.15
C GLY A 182 30.69 -6.81 2.33
N LEU A 183 29.47 -6.81 1.78
CA LEU A 183 28.94 -5.75 0.95
C LEU A 183 27.92 -4.89 1.71
N GLN A 184 27.60 -3.72 1.16
CA GLN A 184 26.56 -2.83 1.64
C GLN A 184 25.37 -2.83 0.70
N TYR A 185 24.17 -2.72 1.25
CA TYR A 185 22.95 -2.46 0.51
C TYR A 185 22.18 -1.25 1.06
N LEU A 186 21.33 -0.67 0.24
CA LEU A 186 20.43 0.42 0.60
C LEU A 186 18.98 0.00 0.32
N PRO A 187 18.11 -0.07 1.33
CA PRO A 187 16.68 -0.23 1.11
C PRO A 187 16.06 1.09 0.65
N GLN A 188 15.00 0.99 -0.14
CA GLN A 188 14.28 2.14 -0.69
C GLN A 188 15.25 3.13 -1.33
N ALA A 189 16.09 2.60 -2.26
CA ALA A 189 17.21 3.31 -2.83
C ALA A 189 16.78 4.37 -3.85
N THR A 190 17.30 5.58 -3.73
CA THR A 190 17.16 6.68 -4.68
C THR A 190 18.54 7.12 -5.17
N ALA A 191 18.61 7.80 -6.32
CA ALA A 191 19.87 8.36 -6.82
C ALA A 191 20.57 9.24 -5.75
N LYS A 192 19.79 10.01 -4.97
CA LYS A 192 20.31 10.82 -3.87
C LYS A 192 20.95 9.98 -2.78
N LYS A 193 20.27 8.94 -2.28
CA LYS A 193 20.81 8.04 -1.26
C LYS A 193 22.08 7.33 -1.75
N ILE A 194 22.09 6.86 -3.01
CA ILE A 194 23.27 6.22 -3.61
C ILE A 194 24.45 7.17 -3.66
N LYS A 195 24.22 8.42 -4.06
CA LYS A 195 25.27 9.44 -4.06
C LYS A 195 25.78 9.77 -2.67
N GLU A 196 24.89 9.91 -1.68
CA GLU A 196 25.25 10.24 -0.30
C GLU A 196 26.06 9.12 0.38
N HIS A 197 25.69 7.83 0.14
CA HIS A 197 26.33 6.71 0.84
C HIS A 197 27.56 6.15 0.12
N TRP A 198 27.56 6.16 -1.22
CA TRP A 198 28.60 5.50 -2.01
C TRP A 198 29.38 6.44 -2.93
N ASN A 199 28.98 7.70 -2.98
CA ASN A 199 29.54 8.70 -3.89
C ASN A 199 29.48 8.31 -5.39
N LEU A 200 28.46 7.52 -5.77
CA LEU A 200 28.22 7.09 -7.13
C LEU A 200 27.08 7.92 -7.74
N ASP A 201 27.26 8.31 -8.99
CA ASP A 201 26.23 9.02 -9.75
C ASP A 201 25.40 8.02 -10.56
N VAL A 202 24.07 8.11 -10.43
CA VAL A 202 23.10 7.30 -11.15
C VAL A 202 22.15 8.21 -11.88
N ILE A 203 22.01 8.01 -13.17
CA ILE A 203 21.04 8.74 -13.99
C ILE A 203 19.73 7.98 -13.94
N VAL A 204 18.68 8.61 -13.41
CA VAL A 204 17.34 7.99 -13.28
C VAL A 204 16.45 8.33 -14.47
N ASP A 205 15.56 7.42 -14.82
CA ASP A 205 14.56 7.59 -15.88
C ASP A 205 13.45 8.60 -15.50
N LYS A 206 13.20 8.74 -14.20
CA LYS A 206 12.26 9.72 -13.62
C LYS A 206 12.73 10.15 -12.24
N SER A 207 12.53 11.42 -11.89
CA SER A 207 13.00 12.03 -10.63
C SER A 207 12.45 11.34 -9.36
N SER A 208 11.27 10.72 -9.47
CA SER A 208 10.64 9.97 -8.38
C SER A 208 11.06 8.51 -8.31
N ARG A 209 12.07 8.06 -9.10
CA ARG A 209 12.50 6.66 -9.10
C ARG A 209 13.06 6.29 -7.74
N GLN A 210 12.46 5.28 -7.16
CA GLN A 210 12.88 4.61 -5.94
C GLN A 210 12.89 3.12 -6.22
N LEU A 211 13.96 2.45 -5.85
CA LEU A 211 14.16 1.01 -6.01
C LEU A 211 14.02 0.34 -4.65
N ASP A 212 13.49 -0.86 -4.61
CA ASP A 212 13.33 -1.57 -3.34
C ASP A 212 14.69 -1.77 -2.68
N PHE A 213 15.70 -2.20 -3.45
CA PHE A 213 17.07 -2.32 -2.94
C PHE A 213 18.11 -1.94 -4.00
N ALA A 214 19.25 -1.42 -3.52
CA ALA A 214 20.47 -1.29 -4.29
C ALA A 214 21.63 -1.95 -3.53
N ILE A 215 22.48 -2.71 -4.23
CA ILE A 215 23.71 -3.31 -3.65
C ILE A 215 24.91 -2.75 -4.40
N ASN A 216 25.97 -2.40 -3.66
CA ASN A 216 27.21 -1.93 -4.23
C ASN A 216 28.32 -2.97 -4.02
N LYS A 217 28.85 -3.49 -5.12
CA LYS A 217 30.06 -4.33 -5.12
C LYS A 217 31.19 -3.60 -5.84
N ASN A 218 32.01 -2.89 -5.07
CA ASN A 218 33.19 -2.19 -5.57
C ASN A 218 32.89 -1.24 -6.76
N GLY A 219 31.81 -0.50 -6.69
CA GLY A 219 31.35 0.43 -7.73
C GLY A 219 30.42 -0.19 -8.76
N LYS A 220 30.31 -1.51 -8.85
CA LYS A 220 29.26 -2.18 -9.64
C LYS A 220 27.95 -2.22 -8.84
N LEU A 221 26.89 -1.66 -9.43
CA LEU A 221 25.57 -1.59 -8.79
C LEU A 221 24.67 -2.73 -9.26
N PHE A 222 23.90 -3.28 -8.32
CA PHE A 222 22.80 -4.20 -8.56
C PHE A 222 21.54 -3.56 -8.01
N PHE A 223 20.53 -3.38 -8.86
CA PHE A 223 19.24 -2.85 -8.48
C PHE A 223 18.21 -3.97 -8.43
N ILE A 224 17.43 -3.99 -7.35
CA ILE A 224 16.44 -5.02 -7.09
C ILE A 224 15.08 -4.37 -6.95
N GLU A 225 14.10 -4.91 -7.65
CA GLU A 225 12.67 -4.67 -7.49
C GLU A 225 12.00 -5.98 -7.12
N CYS A 226 11.04 -5.92 -6.20
CA CYS A 226 10.32 -7.11 -5.76
C CYS A 226 8.81 -6.88 -5.67
N ASN A 227 8.03 -7.91 -5.97
CA ASN A 227 6.58 -7.86 -5.83
C ASN A 227 5.97 -9.24 -5.69
N PHE A 228 4.81 -9.27 -5.01
CA PHE A 228 4.02 -10.47 -4.83
C PHE A 228 2.62 -10.27 -5.40
N TYR A 229 2.21 -11.17 -6.29
CA TYR A 229 0.89 -11.17 -6.90
C TYR A 229 0.07 -12.39 -6.46
N GLY A 230 -0.74 -12.23 -5.42
CA GLY A 230 -1.62 -13.30 -4.94
C GLY A 230 -2.83 -13.56 -5.85
N GLY A 231 -3.15 -12.64 -6.77
CA GLY A 231 -4.24 -12.76 -7.75
C GLY A 231 -3.87 -12.13 -9.09
N GLY A 232 -4.56 -12.55 -10.15
CA GLY A 232 -4.37 -12.02 -11.50
C GLY A 232 -4.88 -10.58 -11.64
N GLY A 233 -4.56 -9.93 -12.78
CA GLY A 233 -5.05 -8.59 -13.11
C GLY A 233 -4.13 -7.85 -14.09
N SER A 234 -4.60 -6.71 -14.59
CA SER A 234 -3.86 -5.89 -15.58
C SER A 234 -2.52 -5.36 -15.07
N LYS A 235 -2.36 -5.22 -13.74
CA LYS A 235 -1.12 -4.75 -13.12
C LYS A 235 0.08 -5.66 -13.43
N LEU A 236 -0.13 -6.99 -13.52
CA LEU A 236 0.95 -7.93 -13.83
C LEU A 236 1.57 -7.63 -15.20
N LYS A 237 0.72 -7.39 -16.21
CA LYS A 237 1.17 -7.05 -17.56
C LYS A 237 1.91 -5.71 -17.59
N SER A 238 1.35 -4.67 -16.95
CA SER A 238 1.98 -3.33 -16.93
C SER A 238 3.33 -3.36 -16.22
N THR A 239 3.46 -4.07 -15.09
CA THR A 239 4.72 -4.21 -14.36
C THR A 239 5.78 -4.94 -15.21
N ALA A 240 5.43 -6.06 -15.83
CA ALA A 240 6.39 -6.78 -16.69
C ALA A 240 6.90 -5.92 -17.83
N THR A 241 6.02 -5.13 -18.47
CA THR A 241 6.42 -4.20 -19.53
C THR A 241 7.32 -3.09 -19.02
N GLU A 242 6.99 -2.46 -17.88
CA GLU A 242 7.81 -1.42 -17.25
C GLU A 242 9.21 -1.96 -16.92
N TYR A 243 9.29 -3.18 -16.38
CA TYR A 243 10.56 -3.74 -15.94
C TYR A 243 11.45 -4.21 -17.08
N ILE A 244 10.89 -4.56 -18.25
CA ILE A 244 11.69 -4.75 -19.47
C ILE A 244 12.41 -3.44 -19.85
N GLU A 245 11.71 -2.31 -19.81
CA GLU A 245 12.33 -1.01 -20.14
C GLU A 245 13.33 -0.58 -19.04
N MET A 246 13.03 -0.83 -17.78
CA MET A 246 13.97 -0.58 -16.67
C MET A 246 15.24 -1.42 -16.81
N ASN A 247 15.12 -2.71 -17.11
CA ASN A 247 16.29 -3.57 -17.32
C ASN A 247 17.19 -3.04 -18.45
N ARG A 248 16.60 -2.63 -19.57
CA ARG A 248 17.35 -2.02 -20.67
C ARG A 248 18.02 -0.71 -20.28
N TYR A 249 17.32 0.11 -19.52
CA TYR A 249 17.80 1.42 -19.08
C TYR A 249 19.01 1.29 -18.15
N TRP A 250 18.93 0.40 -17.16
CA TRP A 250 20.01 0.19 -16.21
C TRP A 250 21.21 -0.54 -16.83
N ASN A 251 20.98 -1.53 -17.65
CA ASN A 251 22.06 -2.24 -18.33
C ASN A 251 22.93 -1.33 -19.22
N LYS A 252 22.35 -0.29 -19.84
CA LYS A 252 23.11 0.72 -20.60
C LYS A 252 24.09 1.53 -19.73
N GLN A 253 23.85 1.59 -18.44
CA GLN A 253 24.71 2.26 -17.47
C GLN A 253 25.65 1.28 -16.76
N GLY A 254 25.68 0.02 -17.14
CA GLY A 254 26.47 -1.02 -16.48
C GLY A 254 25.90 -1.50 -15.15
N ILE A 255 24.65 -1.18 -14.85
CA ILE A 255 23.95 -1.55 -13.63
C ILE A 255 23.13 -2.82 -13.91
N GLU A 256 23.32 -3.85 -13.10
CA GLU A 256 22.55 -5.09 -13.20
C GLU A 256 21.18 -4.90 -12.54
N PHE A 257 20.10 -5.27 -13.25
CA PHE A 257 18.75 -5.20 -12.74
C PHE A 257 18.19 -6.59 -12.43
N ILE A 258 17.72 -6.80 -11.23
CA ILE A 258 17.19 -8.08 -10.73
C ILE A 258 15.72 -7.89 -10.37
N TRP A 259 14.84 -8.63 -11.04
CA TRP A 259 13.45 -8.68 -10.66
C TRP A 259 13.13 -9.93 -9.85
N ILE A 260 12.65 -9.75 -8.63
CA ILE A 260 12.21 -10.82 -7.74
C ILE A 260 10.68 -10.78 -7.67
N THR A 261 10.01 -11.75 -8.28
CA THR A 261 8.54 -11.80 -8.26
C THR A 261 8.05 -13.18 -7.86
N ASP A 262 6.92 -13.21 -7.16
CA ASP A 262 6.30 -14.45 -6.72
C ASP A 262 4.78 -14.30 -6.66
N GLY A 263 4.08 -15.39 -6.44
CA GLY A 263 2.64 -15.42 -6.22
C GLY A 263 1.84 -16.14 -7.29
N ALA A 264 0.76 -16.80 -6.85
CA ALA A 264 -0.12 -17.60 -7.70
C ALA A 264 -0.84 -16.78 -8.79
N GLY A 265 -0.91 -15.46 -8.65
CA GLY A 265 -1.51 -14.56 -9.64
C GLY A 265 -0.88 -14.68 -11.02
N TRP A 266 0.42 -14.99 -11.11
CA TRP A 266 1.12 -15.23 -12.37
C TRP A 266 0.59 -16.43 -13.14
N LYS A 267 0.04 -17.45 -12.47
CA LYS A 267 -0.52 -18.66 -13.13
C LYS A 267 -1.63 -18.32 -14.12
N SER A 268 -2.31 -17.19 -13.93
CA SER A 268 -3.37 -16.72 -14.83
C SER A 268 -2.85 -15.96 -16.06
N THR A 269 -1.59 -15.53 -16.06
CA THR A 269 -1.02 -14.69 -17.14
C THR A 269 0.49 -14.81 -17.23
N LEU A 270 0.99 -15.97 -17.64
CA LEU A 270 2.43 -16.25 -17.78
C LEU A 270 3.11 -15.50 -18.95
N LYS A 271 2.36 -15.15 -20.01
CA LYS A 271 2.93 -14.52 -21.21
C LYS A 271 3.75 -13.25 -20.92
N PRO A 272 3.26 -12.25 -20.19
CA PRO A 272 4.07 -11.07 -19.87
C PRO A 272 5.33 -11.38 -19.07
N LEU A 273 5.25 -12.35 -18.15
CA LEU A 273 6.40 -12.80 -17.37
C LEU A 273 7.44 -13.49 -18.25
N ARG A 274 6.99 -14.30 -19.21
CA ARG A 274 7.87 -14.94 -20.22
C ARG A 274 8.54 -13.89 -21.10
N GLU A 275 7.80 -12.88 -21.55
CA GLU A 275 8.36 -11.77 -22.33
C GLU A 275 9.48 -11.02 -21.57
N TYR A 276 9.33 -10.85 -20.26
CA TYR A 276 10.41 -10.30 -19.41
C TYR A 276 11.60 -11.27 -19.33
N PHE A 277 11.34 -12.54 -19.02
CA PHE A 277 12.36 -13.56 -18.88
C PHE A 277 13.23 -13.69 -20.14
N ASP A 278 12.64 -13.62 -21.33
CA ASP A 278 13.34 -13.71 -22.60
C ASP A 278 14.21 -12.46 -22.93
N LYS A 279 13.96 -11.33 -22.25
CA LYS A 279 14.60 -10.03 -22.53
C LYS A 279 15.50 -9.51 -21.42
N ALA A 280 15.46 -10.13 -20.26
CA ALA A 280 16.19 -9.72 -19.07
C ALA A 280 17.10 -10.84 -18.55
N ASP A 281 18.12 -10.45 -17.80
CA ASP A 281 19.12 -11.39 -17.32
C ASP A 281 18.68 -12.12 -16.04
N TYR A 282 17.89 -11.46 -15.19
CA TYR A 282 17.56 -11.97 -13.86
C TYR A 282 16.07 -11.83 -13.54
N LEU A 283 15.37 -12.95 -13.60
CA LEU A 283 14.05 -13.16 -13.06
C LEU A 283 14.16 -14.18 -11.93
N LEU A 284 13.87 -13.79 -10.71
CA LEU A 284 13.95 -14.64 -9.52
C LEU A 284 12.59 -14.77 -8.84
N ASN A 285 12.47 -15.80 -8.01
CA ASN A 285 11.38 -15.97 -7.07
C ASN A 285 11.91 -16.31 -5.66
N LEU A 286 11.05 -16.43 -4.69
CA LEU A 286 11.44 -16.72 -3.30
C LEU A 286 12.13 -18.08 -3.14
N GLU A 287 11.81 -19.07 -3.99
CA GLU A 287 12.46 -20.38 -3.93
C GLU A 287 13.90 -20.30 -4.40
N LEU A 288 14.20 -19.53 -5.44
CA LEU A 288 15.57 -19.31 -5.91
C LEU A 288 16.38 -18.51 -4.86
N LEU A 289 15.77 -17.50 -4.22
CA LEU A 289 16.43 -16.77 -3.12
C LEU A 289 16.81 -17.71 -1.97
N LYS A 290 15.87 -18.54 -1.53
CA LYS A 290 16.08 -19.56 -0.50
C LYS A 290 17.26 -20.49 -0.84
N ASN A 291 17.45 -20.78 -2.13
CA ASN A 291 18.54 -21.62 -2.64
C ASN A 291 19.86 -20.84 -2.85
N GLY A 292 19.96 -19.58 -2.40
CA GLY A 292 21.19 -18.80 -2.39
C GLY A 292 21.59 -18.17 -3.74
N ILE A 293 20.69 -18.13 -4.73
CA ILE A 293 21.01 -17.65 -6.09
C ILE A 293 21.48 -16.19 -6.10
N LEU A 294 20.98 -15.35 -5.17
CA LEU A 294 21.36 -13.95 -5.09
C LEU A 294 22.85 -13.80 -4.81
N LYS A 295 23.41 -14.63 -3.93
CA LYS A 295 24.85 -14.67 -3.65
C LYS A 295 25.62 -14.99 -4.93
N THR A 296 25.23 -16.04 -5.67
CA THR A 296 25.89 -16.46 -6.92
C THR A 296 25.85 -15.38 -8.01
N ILE A 297 24.77 -14.58 -8.08
CA ILE A 297 24.66 -13.48 -9.05
C ILE A 297 25.63 -12.33 -8.68
N ILE A 298 25.80 -12.08 -7.39
CA ILE A 298 26.60 -10.95 -6.92
C ILE A 298 28.08 -11.31 -6.86
N GLU A 299 28.46 -12.56 -6.56
CA GLU A 299 29.85 -13.04 -6.62
C GLU A 299 30.49 -12.87 -8.01
#